data_3b93a74aa198a985afaa5044e4570867
#
_entry.id   3b93a74aa198a985afaa5044e4570867
#
_cell.length_a   1.000
_cell.length_b   1.000
_cell.length_c   1.000
_cell.angle_alpha   90.00
_cell.angle_beta   90.00
_cell.angle_gamma   90.00
#
_symmetry.space_group_name_H-M   'P 1'
#
loop_
_entity.id
_entity.type
_entity.pdbx_description
1 polymer ?
#
loop_
_entity_poly.entity_id
_entity_poly.type
_entity_poly.pdbx_seq_one_letter_code
_entity_poly.pdbx_strand_id
1 'polypeptide(L)'
;GIVLCTARMNRIISCDEEEMSVLVQPGVTLMELNEYLAERGLRYTPDPGEKTATIGGNAATNAGGPNAFKCGSTRDNVLSVRAVLPSGEVVQLGCDVRKCNDGYNLMQLLLGSEGTLAVITELKLKLCPAVKAQMGFILPFDSLESCLSAAGRLANSGLSPETLEFMDDDMIAFSSS
;
A
#
# COMPACT_ATOMS: atom_id res chain seq x y z
N GLY A 1 21.53 21.85 -2.98
CA GLY A 1 20.95 20.90 -2.02
C GLY A 1 21.60 19.52 -2.13
N ILE A 2 21.26 18.63 -1.21
CA ILE A 2 21.73 17.23 -1.21
C ILE A 2 20.54 16.35 -1.60
N VAL A 3 20.73 15.43 -2.56
CA VAL A 3 19.75 14.42 -2.92
C VAL A 3 20.21 13.09 -2.35
N LEU A 4 19.38 12.47 -1.50
CA LEU A 4 19.60 11.14 -0.96
C LEU A 4 18.81 10.11 -1.77
N CYS A 5 19.50 9.24 -2.49
CA CYS A 5 18.87 8.18 -3.28
C CYS A 5 18.90 6.85 -2.53
N THR A 6 17.73 6.25 -2.28
CA THR A 6 17.57 4.96 -1.59
C THR A 6 17.49 3.76 -2.55
N ALA A 7 17.60 3.96 -3.87
CA ALA A 7 17.44 2.89 -4.87
C ALA A 7 18.41 1.69 -4.69
N ARG A 8 19.57 1.90 -4.05
CA ARG A 8 20.52 0.83 -3.73
C ARG A 8 20.15 0.01 -2.49
N MET A 9 19.17 0.44 -1.73
CA MET A 9 18.61 -0.27 -0.58
C MET A 9 17.38 -1.06 -1.08
N ASN A 10 17.61 -2.11 -1.85
CA ASN A 10 16.58 -2.81 -2.62
C ASN A 10 16.50 -4.31 -2.29
N ARG A 11 16.80 -4.70 -1.05
CA ARG A 11 16.70 -6.10 -0.64
C ARG A 11 15.37 -6.42 0.03
N ILE A 12 14.79 -7.56 -0.33
CA ILE A 12 13.81 -8.26 0.50
C ILE A 12 14.65 -9.04 1.54
N ILE A 13 14.56 -8.63 2.81
CA ILE A 13 15.44 -9.10 3.88
C ILE A 13 14.97 -10.45 4.42
N SER A 14 13.67 -10.55 4.71
CA SER A 14 13.04 -11.78 5.21
C SER A 14 11.56 -11.79 4.90
N CYS A 15 10.98 -12.97 4.76
CA CYS A 15 9.54 -13.18 4.67
C CYS A 15 9.14 -14.22 5.71
N ASP A 16 8.16 -13.89 6.53
CA ASP A 16 7.59 -14.77 7.53
C ASP A 16 6.17 -15.13 7.09
N GLU A 17 6.00 -16.37 6.63
CA GLU A 17 4.73 -16.88 6.11
C GLU A 17 3.73 -17.18 7.23
N GLU A 18 4.21 -17.53 8.44
CA GLU A 18 3.35 -17.80 9.59
C GLU A 18 2.79 -16.49 10.15
N GLU A 19 3.65 -15.48 10.32
CA GLU A 19 3.28 -14.15 10.79
C GLU A 19 2.66 -13.28 9.67
N MET A 20 2.64 -13.78 8.43
CA MET A 20 2.12 -13.07 7.26
C MET A 20 2.74 -11.67 7.13
N SER A 21 4.06 -11.61 7.13
CA SER A 21 4.82 -10.37 7.07
C SER A 21 6.08 -10.50 6.23
N VAL A 22 6.55 -9.38 5.69
CA VAL A 22 7.81 -9.29 4.94
C VAL A 22 8.58 -8.06 5.38
N LEU A 23 9.89 -8.20 5.57
CA LEU A 23 10.80 -7.11 5.87
C LEU A 23 11.56 -6.72 4.59
N VAL A 24 11.43 -5.48 4.18
CA VAL A 24 12.03 -4.96 2.95
C VAL A 24 12.77 -3.67 3.16
N GLN A 25 13.71 -3.37 2.27
CA GLN A 25 14.36 -2.07 2.14
C GLN A 25 13.53 -1.14 1.25
N PRO A 26 13.66 0.19 1.40
CA PRO A 26 12.78 1.17 0.73
C PRO A 26 12.90 1.21 -0.79
N GLY A 27 14.01 0.77 -1.38
CA GLY A 27 14.25 0.73 -2.81
C GLY A 27 13.67 -0.49 -3.54
N VAL A 28 13.09 -1.46 -2.81
CA VAL A 28 12.35 -2.58 -3.43
C VAL A 28 11.15 -2.01 -4.17
N THR A 29 10.95 -2.42 -5.43
CA THR A 29 9.79 -2.00 -6.22
C THR A 29 8.56 -2.86 -5.88
N LEU A 30 7.38 -2.30 -6.15
CA LEU A 30 6.12 -3.03 -5.96
C LEU A 30 6.08 -4.28 -6.85
N MET A 31 6.63 -4.20 -8.06
CA MET A 31 6.72 -5.33 -8.99
C MET A 31 7.59 -6.46 -8.41
N GLU A 32 8.83 -6.15 -8.02
CA GLU A 32 9.75 -7.14 -7.42
C GLU A 32 9.16 -7.80 -6.17
N LEU A 33 8.50 -7.01 -5.32
CA LEU A 33 7.83 -7.53 -4.14
C LEU A 33 6.69 -8.48 -4.50
N ASN A 34 5.83 -8.10 -5.44
CA ASN A 34 4.70 -8.92 -5.85
C ASN A 34 5.13 -10.23 -6.51
N GLU A 35 6.16 -10.20 -7.36
CA GLU A 35 6.75 -11.40 -7.97
C GLU A 35 7.29 -12.36 -6.90
N TYR A 36 8.08 -11.83 -5.95
CA TYR A 36 8.61 -12.61 -4.84
C TYR A 36 7.54 -13.27 -3.97
N LEU A 37 6.44 -12.55 -3.70
CA LEU A 37 5.33 -13.04 -2.89
C LEU A 37 4.42 -14.03 -3.64
N ALA A 38 4.24 -13.86 -4.94
CA ALA A 38 3.40 -14.74 -5.76
C ALA A 38 3.90 -16.18 -5.74
N GLU A 39 5.22 -16.40 -5.76
CA GLU A 39 5.83 -17.74 -5.64
C GLU A 39 5.51 -18.45 -4.32
N ARG A 40 5.09 -17.67 -3.30
CA ARG A 40 4.74 -18.15 -1.95
C ARG A 40 3.25 -18.19 -1.68
N GLY A 41 2.44 -17.91 -2.71
CA GLY A 41 0.99 -17.83 -2.54
C GLY A 41 0.54 -16.66 -1.63
N LEU A 42 1.35 -15.62 -1.53
CA LEU A 42 1.13 -14.42 -0.72
C LEU A 42 0.97 -13.20 -1.60
N ARG A 43 0.43 -12.12 -1.03
CA ARG A 43 0.36 -10.80 -1.66
C ARG A 43 0.50 -9.66 -0.66
N TYR A 44 1.02 -8.56 -1.14
CA TYR A 44 0.92 -7.23 -0.53
C TYR A 44 -0.26 -6.51 -1.16
N THR A 45 -1.17 -5.96 -0.35
CA THR A 45 -2.47 -5.47 -0.84
C THR A 45 -2.49 -4.08 -1.45
N PRO A 46 -1.71 -3.07 -0.97
CA PRO A 46 -1.66 -1.76 -1.60
C PRO A 46 -1.18 -1.85 -3.05
N ASP A 47 -1.96 -1.28 -3.95
CA ASP A 47 -1.67 -1.24 -5.37
C ASP A 47 -1.89 0.16 -5.93
N PRO A 48 -0.91 1.07 -5.83
CA PRO A 48 -1.02 2.45 -6.32
C PRO A 48 -1.03 2.59 -7.85
N GLY A 49 -1.06 1.48 -8.59
CA GLY A 49 -1.10 1.47 -10.05
C GLY A 49 0.28 1.50 -10.71
N GLU A 50 1.23 2.29 -10.21
CA GLU A 50 2.61 2.34 -10.72
C GLU A 50 3.43 1.17 -10.16
N LYS A 51 3.70 0.16 -10.97
CA LYS A 51 4.38 -1.07 -10.54
C LYS A 51 5.88 -0.88 -10.29
N THR A 52 6.49 0.13 -10.89
CA THR A 52 7.91 0.47 -10.68
C THR A 52 8.13 1.38 -9.49
N ALA A 53 7.05 1.86 -8.86
CA ALA A 53 7.13 2.62 -7.62
C ALA A 53 7.82 1.80 -6.52
N THR A 54 8.70 2.45 -5.75
CA THR A 54 9.38 1.79 -4.64
C THR A 54 8.53 1.77 -3.38
N ILE A 55 8.71 0.75 -2.56
CA ILE A 55 7.99 0.61 -1.28
C ILE A 55 8.26 1.81 -0.36
N GLY A 56 9.49 2.33 -0.35
CA GLY A 56 9.83 3.54 0.40
C GLY A 56 9.12 4.80 -0.14
N GLY A 57 8.99 4.93 -1.46
CA GLY A 57 8.21 6.00 -2.09
C GLY A 57 6.74 5.92 -1.73
N ASN A 58 6.15 4.73 -1.82
CA ASN A 58 4.77 4.48 -1.44
C ASN A 58 4.52 4.80 0.05
N ALA A 59 5.46 4.46 0.93
CA ALA A 59 5.38 4.80 2.34
C ALA A 59 5.51 6.30 2.58
N ALA A 60 6.45 6.96 1.90
CA ALA A 60 6.69 8.40 2.05
C ALA A 60 5.47 9.24 1.63
N THR A 61 4.77 8.84 0.57
CA THR A 61 3.56 9.54 0.07
C THR A 61 2.25 8.99 0.66
N ASN A 62 2.33 7.90 1.44
CA ASN A 62 1.17 7.12 1.85
C ASN A 62 0.28 6.74 0.65
N ALA A 63 0.90 6.18 -0.38
CA ALA A 63 0.22 5.86 -1.63
C ALA A 63 -0.99 4.95 -1.41
N GLY A 64 -2.09 5.28 -2.07
CA GLY A 64 -3.33 4.49 -2.11
C GLY A 64 -3.38 3.60 -3.35
N GLY A 65 -4.55 3.51 -3.96
CA GLY A 65 -4.83 2.76 -5.18
C GLY A 65 -6.22 2.14 -5.13
N PRO A 66 -6.65 1.45 -6.20
CA PRO A 66 -7.98 0.86 -6.28
C PRO A 66 -8.32 -0.07 -5.12
N ASN A 67 -7.35 -0.85 -4.64
CA ASN A 67 -7.52 -1.78 -3.51
C ASN A 67 -7.67 -1.07 -2.17
N ALA A 68 -7.40 0.24 -2.09
CA ALA A 68 -7.49 1.00 -0.86
C ALA A 68 -8.92 1.05 -0.29
N PHE A 69 -9.93 0.87 -1.14
CA PHE A 69 -11.32 0.81 -0.71
C PHE A 69 -11.52 -0.28 0.36
N LYS A 70 -10.95 -1.46 0.16
CA LYS A 70 -11.05 -2.59 1.10
C LYS A 70 -9.87 -2.71 2.03
N CYS A 71 -8.67 -2.49 1.52
CA CYS A 71 -7.43 -2.88 2.18
C CYS A 71 -6.71 -1.70 2.84
N GLY A 72 -7.23 -0.47 2.70
CA GLY A 72 -6.56 0.73 3.15
C GLY A 72 -5.37 1.13 2.26
N SER A 73 -4.73 2.22 2.63
CA SER A 73 -3.53 2.74 1.96
C SER A 73 -2.25 2.05 2.44
N THR A 74 -1.10 2.53 1.99
CA THR A 74 0.21 2.00 2.42
C THR A 74 0.36 1.99 3.94
N ARG A 75 -0.03 3.07 4.65
CA ARG A 75 0.11 3.16 6.12
C ARG A 75 -0.67 2.11 6.90
N ASP A 76 -1.77 1.62 6.36
CA ASP A 76 -2.60 0.59 7.00
C ASP A 76 -1.97 -0.80 6.89
N ASN A 77 -0.98 -0.92 6.00
CA ASN A 77 -0.32 -2.16 5.65
C ASN A 77 1.17 -2.21 6.06
N VAL A 78 1.65 -1.21 6.80
CA VAL A 78 2.98 -1.19 7.43
C VAL A 78 2.83 -1.55 8.91
N LEU A 79 3.63 -2.52 9.39
CA LEU A 79 3.68 -2.95 10.79
C LEU A 79 4.71 -2.13 11.58
N SER A 80 5.92 -2.02 11.04
CA SER A 80 6.99 -1.24 11.65
C SER A 80 7.93 -0.64 10.61
N VAL A 81 8.64 0.39 10.98
CA VAL A 81 9.67 1.04 10.18
C VAL A 81 10.94 1.22 10.99
N ARG A 82 12.09 1.05 10.33
CA ARG A 82 13.38 1.52 10.81
C ARG A 82 13.74 2.78 10.05
N ALA A 83 14.07 3.84 10.76
CA ALA A 83 14.33 5.13 10.16
C ALA A 83 15.50 5.85 10.82
N VAL A 84 16.13 6.77 10.08
CA VAL A 84 17.19 7.66 10.55
C VAL A 84 16.60 9.06 10.68
N LEU A 85 16.63 9.60 11.89
CA LEU A 85 16.19 10.96 12.19
C LEU A 85 17.21 12.01 11.68
N PRO A 86 16.83 13.30 11.57
CA PRO A 86 17.77 14.37 11.21
C PRO A 86 18.96 14.50 12.15
N SER A 87 18.84 14.03 13.41
CA SER A 87 19.93 13.94 14.39
C SER A 87 20.98 12.88 14.03
N GLY A 88 20.69 11.96 13.09
CA GLY A 88 21.49 10.77 12.80
C GLY A 88 21.13 9.56 13.68
N GLU A 89 20.20 9.71 14.62
CA GLU A 89 19.74 8.61 15.46
C GLU A 89 18.89 7.62 14.64
N VAL A 90 19.14 6.34 14.86
CA VAL A 90 18.35 5.24 14.24
C VAL A 90 17.24 4.86 15.21
N VAL A 91 16.00 4.93 14.75
CA VAL A 91 14.81 4.57 15.51
C VAL A 91 14.06 3.41 14.89
N GLN A 92 13.45 2.57 15.73
CA GLN A 92 12.49 1.55 15.35
C GLN A 92 11.11 2.01 15.84
N LEU A 93 10.16 2.17 14.93
CA LEU A 93 8.80 2.64 15.22
C LEU A 93 7.77 1.64 14.71
N GLY A 94 6.65 1.53 15.43
CA GLY A 94 5.63 0.53 15.16
C GLY A 94 5.88 -0.77 15.93
N CYS A 95 5.17 -1.81 15.58
CA CYS A 95 5.24 -3.11 16.26
C CYS A 95 5.42 -4.22 15.24
N ASP A 96 6.22 -5.23 15.59
CA ASP A 96 6.48 -6.36 14.70
C ASP A 96 5.31 -7.34 14.60
N VAL A 97 4.21 -7.08 15.31
CA VAL A 97 3.02 -7.92 15.37
C VAL A 97 1.76 -7.15 14.94
N ARG A 98 0.73 -7.89 14.48
CA ARG A 98 -0.52 -7.28 14.00
C ARG A 98 -1.32 -6.55 15.07
N LYS A 99 -1.29 -7.04 16.32
CA LYS A 99 -1.98 -6.41 17.44
C LYS A 99 -0.96 -5.76 18.36
N CYS A 100 -0.94 -4.44 18.36
CA CYS A 100 -0.09 -3.63 19.23
C CYS A 100 -0.94 -2.54 19.88
N ASN A 101 -0.89 -2.50 21.21
CA ASN A 101 -1.64 -1.52 22.01
C ASN A 101 -0.69 -0.61 22.82
N ASP A 102 0.61 -0.64 22.51
CA ASP A 102 1.63 0.02 23.30
C ASP A 102 1.84 1.47 22.83
N GLY A 103 1.49 2.43 23.68
CA GLY A 103 1.83 3.84 23.52
C GLY A 103 1.24 4.52 22.28
N TYR A 104 1.86 5.62 21.87
CA TYR A 104 1.50 6.38 20.68
C TYR A 104 2.07 5.72 19.42
N ASN A 105 1.29 5.67 18.35
CA ASN A 105 1.76 5.18 17.05
C ASN A 105 2.54 6.28 16.31
N LEU A 106 3.79 6.51 16.71
CA LEU A 106 4.67 7.51 16.10
C LEU A 106 5.05 7.18 14.66
N MET A 107 5.01 5.90 14.26
CA MET A 107 5.24 5.47 12.89
C MET A 107 4.31 6.19 11.91
N GLN A 108 3.06 6.44 12.30
CA GLN A 108 2.06 7.11 11.46
C GLN A 108 2.44 8.55 11.09
N LEU A 109 3.36 9.18 11.83
CA LEU A 109 3.89 10.50 11.49
C LEU A 109 4.87 10.43 10.31
N LEU A 110 5.62 9.31 10.20
CA LEU A 110 6.60 9.13 9.12
C LEU A 110 5.92 8.73 7.80
N LEU A 111 4.85 7.93 7.87
CA LEU A 111 4.12 7.47 6.70
C LEU A 111 3.26 8.61 6.13
N GLY A 112 3.60 9.07 4.94
CA GLY A 112 3.00 10.25 4.31
C GLY A 112 3.72 11.56 4.63
N SER A 113 4.90 11.53 5.29
CA SER A 113 5.69 12.73 5.58
C SER A 113 6.55 13.23 4.41
N GLU A 114 6.57 12.49 3.29
CA GLU A 114 7.38 12.79 2.09
C GLU A 114 8.87 13.01 2.40
N GLY A 115 9.40 12.25 3.40
CA GLY A 115 10.80 12.33 3.80
C GLY A 115 11.17 13.57 4.63
N THR A 116 10.21 14.37 5.07
CA THR A 116 10.47 15.61 5.83
C THR A 116 10.86 15.36 7.28
N LEU A 117 10.57 14.19 7.85
CA LEU A 117 10.80 13.88 9.24
C LEU A 117 11.95 12.90 9.48
N ALA A 118 12.13 11.94 8.57
CA ALA A 118 13.17 10.91 8.70
C ALA A 118 13.43 10.22 7.36
N VAL A 119 14.54 9.49 7.28
CA VAL A 119 14.86 8.60 6.16
C VAL A 119 14.50 7.17 6.56
N ILE A 120 13.50 6.58 5.91
CA ILE A 120 13.12 5.18 6.14
C ILE A 120 14.15 4.27 5.49
N THR A 121 14.65 3.29 6.26
CA THR A 121 15.68 2.33 5.82
C THR A 121 15.20 0.90 5.73
N GLU A 122 14.17 0.55 6.50
CA GLU A 122 13.51 -0.76 6.45
C GLU A 122 12.03 -0.60 6.76
N LEU A 123 11.20 -1.47 6.15
CA LEU A 123 9.76 -1.53 6.38
C LEU A 123 9.35 -2.98 6.59
N LYS A 124 8.61 -3.25 7.66
CA LYS A 124 7.91 -4.52 7.85
C LYS A 124 6.48 -4.35 7.37
N LEU A 125 6.10 -5.13 6.36
CA LEU A 125 4.82 -5.03 5.68
C LEU A 125 3.91 -6.19 6.07
N LYS A 126 2.61 -5.91 6.13
CA LYS A 126 1.56 -6.89 6.36
C LYS A 126 1.24 -7.61 5.06
N LEU A 127 1.14 -8.93 5.11
CA LEU A 127 0.77 -9.77 3.98
C LEU A 127 -0.60 -10.40 4.18
N CYS A 128 -1.17 -10.88 3.09
CA CYS A 128 -2.33 -11.75 3.09
C CYS A 128 -2.17 -12.87 2.04
N PRO A 129 -2.95 -13.95 2.12
CA PRO A 129 -2.95 -14.97 1.10
C PRO A 129 -3.28 -14.41 -0.28
N ALA A 130 -2.66 -14.95 -1.33
CA ALA A 130 -3.00 -14.62 -2.70
C ALA A 130 -4.45 -14.99 -3.00
N VAL A 131 -5.12 -14.18 -3.81
CA VAL A 131 -6.50 -14.41 -4.21
C VAL A 131 -6.54 -15.53 -5.25
N LYS A 132 -7.36 -16.56 -5.00
CA LYS A 132 -7.49 -17.72 -5.90
C LYS A 132 -8.32 -17.41 -7.15
N ALA A 133 -9.26 -16.48 -7.05
CA ALA A 133 -10.11 -16.06 -8.17
C ALA A 133 -10.58 -14.62 -7.93
N GLN A 134 -10.64 -13.85 -8.99
CA GLN A 134 -11.19 -12.50 -9.02
C GLN A 134 -12.23 -12.40 -10.12
N MET A 135 -13.25 -11.60 -9.88
CA MET A 135 -14.28 -11.29 -10.88
C MET A 135 -14.51 -9.77 -10.88
N GLY A 136 -14.42 -9.17 -12.06
CA GLY A 136 -14.72 -7.76 -12.28
C GLY A 136 -16.08 -7.61 -12.94
N PHE A 137 -16.77 -6.51 -12.60
CA PHE A 137 -18.03 -6.13 -13.21
C PHE A 137 -17.96 -4.69 -13.70
N ILE A 138 -18.47 -4.43 -14.89
CA ILE A 138 -18.71 -3.09 -15.40
C ILE A 138 -20.22 -2.91 -15.43
N LEU A 139 -20.69 -1.88 -14.73
CA LEU A 139 -22.11 -1.58 -14.60
C LEU A 139 -22.39 -0.23 -15.26
N PRO A 140 -23.10 -0.18 -16.41
CA PRO A 140 -23.49 1.07 -17.04
C PRO A 140 -24.65 1.73 -16.28
N PHE A 141 -24.65 3.07 -16.23
CA PHE A 141 -25.68 3.89 -15.62
C PHE A 141 -26.05 5.06 -16.55
N ASP A 142 -27.30 5.48 -16.53
CA ASP A 142 -27.81 6.58 -17.35
C ASP A 142 -27.45 7.97 -16.79
N SER A 143 -26.96 8.04 -15.54
CA SER A 143 -26.56 9.28 -14.90
C SER A 143 -25.52 9.05 -13.80
N LEU A 144 -24.70 10.08 -13.54
CA LEU A 144 -23.74 10.10 -12.44
C LEU A 144 -24.44 9.89 -11.08
N GLU A 145 -25.64 10.48 -10.89
CA GLU A 145 -26.39 10.35 -9.64
C GLU A 145 -26.79 8.91 -9.37
N SER A 146 -27.28 8.19 -10.38
CA SER A 146 -27.64 6.77 -10.26
C SER A 146 -26.41 5.89 -10.00
N CYS A 147 -25.27 6.19 -10.64
CA CYS A 147 -23.99 5.52 -10.44
C CYS A 147 -23.51 5.68 -8.98
N LEU A 148 -23.43 6.91 -8.48
CA LEU A 148 -22.99 7.20 -7.11
C LEU A 148 -23.93 6.61 -6.06
N SER A 149 -25.26 6.63 -6.30
CA SER A 149 -26.23 5.98 -5.43
C SER A 149 -26.03 4.46 -5.37
N ALA A 150 -25.75 3.82 -6.51
CA ALA A 150 -25.46 2.39 -6.58
C ALA A 150 -24.13 2.06 -5.87
N ALA A 151 -23.09 2.86 -6.06
CA ALA A 151 -21.80 2.71 -5.37
C ALA A 151 -21.97 2.76 -3.85
N GLY A 152 -22.74 3.74 -3.34
CA GLY A 152 -23.06 3.85 -1.91
C GLY A 152 -23.80 2.63 -1.36
N ARG A 153 -24.75 2.06 -2.11
CA ARG A 153 -25.45 0.83 -1.74
C ARG A 153 -24.51 -0.38 -1.72
N LEU A 154 -23.61 -0.50 -2.72
CA LEU A 154 -22.62 -1.57 -2.76
C LEU A 154 -21.65 -1.49 -1.58
N ALA A 155 -21.15 -0.29 -1.27
CA ALA A 155 -20.26 -0.06 -0.15
C ALA A 155 -20.89 -0.51 1.19
N ASN A 156 -22.20 -0.32 1.35
CA ASN A 156 -22.95 -0.65 2.57
C ASN A 156 -23.65 -2.02 2.52
N SER A 157 -23.50 -2.79 1.46
CA SER A 157 -24.22 -4.06 1.27
C SER A 157 -23.68 -5.26 2.03
N GLY A 158 -22.47 -5.13 2.61
CA GLY A 158 -21.73 -6.27 3.20
C GLY A 158 -20.99 -7.14 2.20
N LEU A 159 -21.09 -6.87 0.89
CA LEU A 159 -20.35 -7.61 -0.16
C LEU A 159 -18.85 -7.33 -0.11
N SER A 160 -18.44 -6.19 0.44
CA SER A 160 -17.04 -5.80 0.60
C SER A 160 -16.20 -5.96 -0.68
N PRO A 161 -16.54 -5.25 -1.78
CA PRO A 161 -15.75 -5.31 -2.99
C PRO A 161 -14.30 -4.87 -2.72
N GLU A 162 -13.34 -5.46 -3.40
CA GLU A 162 -11.93 -5.10 -3.23
C GLU A 162 -11.64 -3.72 -3.81
N THR A 163 -12.26 -3.44 -4.94
CA THR A 163 -12.13 -2.19 -5.70
C THR A 163 -13.52 -1.69 -6.04
N LEU A 164 -13.72 -0.39 -5.93
CA LEU A 164 -14.95 0.28 -6.36
C LEU A 164 -14.56 1.62 -6.99
N GLU A 165 -14.68 1.70 -8.31
CA GLU A 165 -14.32 2.89 -9.09
C GLU A 165 -15.44 3.25 -10.03
N PHE A 166 -15.56 4.52 -10.40
CA PHE A 166 -16.45 4.98 -11.45
C PHE A 166 -15.68 5.79 -12.50
N MET A 167 -16.18 5.78 -13.71
CA MET A 167 -15.68 6.60 -14.81
C MET A 167 -16.86 7.36 -15.40
N ASP A 168 -16.67 8.64 -15.68
CA ASP A 168 -17.60 9.44 -16.43
C ASP A 168 -17.34 9.35 -17.95
N ASP A 169 -18.22 9.94 -18.74
CA ASP A 169 -18.13 9.88 -20.21
C ASP A 169 -16.84 10.50 -20.73
N ASP A 170 -16.34 11.56 -20.09
CA ASP A 170 -15.11 12.24 -20.50
C ASP A 170 -13.89 11.34 -20.25
N MET A 171 -13.83 10.64 -19.11
CA MET A 171 -12.77 9.67 -18.82
C MET A 171 -12.81 8.47 -19.74
N ILE A 172 -14.03 7.97 -20.06
CA ILE A 172 -14.20 6.85 -21.00
C ILE A 172 -13.71 7.26 -22.40
N ALA A 173 -14.10 8.44 -22.87
CA ALA A 173 -13.68 8.97 -24.17
C ALA A 173 -12.15 9.15 -24.24
N PHE A 174 -11.54 9.68 -23.18
CA PHE A 174 -10.08 9.86 -23.10
C PHE A 174 -9.32 8.54 -23.09
N SER A 175 -9.82 7.54 -22.38
CA SER A 175 -9.16 6.21 -22.30
C SER A 175 -9.29 5.39 -23.60
N SER A 176 -10.20 5.80 -24.51
CA SER A 176 -10.46 5.11 -25.78
C SER A 176 -9.75 5.77 -26.97
N SER A 177 -9.06 6.89 -26.75
CA SER A 177 -8.28 7.63 -27.75
C SER A 177 -6.81 7.24 -27.75
#